data_95e4e4b84561ee0838b969069a4c2035
#
_entry.id   95e4e4b84561ee0838b969069a4c2035
#
_cell.length_a   1.000
_cell.length_b   1.000
_cell.length_c   1.000
_cell.angle_alpha   90.00
_cell.angle_beta   90.00
_cell.angle_gamma   90.00
#
_symmetry.space_group_name_H-M   'P 1'
#
loop_
_entity.id
_entity.type
_entity.pdbx_description
1 polymer ?
#
loop_
_entity_poly.entity_id
_entity_poly.type
_entity_poly.pdbx_seq_one_letter_code
_entity_poly.pdbx_strand_id
1 'polypeptide(L)'
;MKKLALFATTALAAFTLAACNSSTSTSSSSSADQTLLAQIKEEGVIQIGTEGAYAPYSYHDESGKLVGYDVEVAEAVAEKLGVKVEFVETKWDSMIAGLDAARFDTIANQVGVTDERKEKYDFSTPYTYIYGALVAHKDNTEITGFADLAGKKSANSLTSNWADLARENGAEVVGVDGFSQAVELLNTNRVDVTINDNLVYLDYLKQHADAPIKLVTLTDDVSTTAFPVVKGNEDLVKEIDAALAELASEGKLAEISNKYFGEDVSKAK
;
A
#
# COMPACT_ATOMS: atom_id res chain seq x y z
N MET A 1 19.82 -36.96 -60.00
CA MET A 1 21.03 -37.40 -60.76
C MET A 1 22.23 -36.64 -60.22
N LYS A 2 23.27 -37.41 -59.86
CA LYS A 2 24.68 -37.05 -59.59
C LYS A 2 24.88 -36.22 -58.28
N LYS A 3 25.28 -36.78 -57.11
CA LYS A 3 26.56 -37.47 -56.71
C LYS A 3 27.81 -36.59 -56.88
N LEU A 4 28.48 -36.35 -55.81
CA LEU A 4 29.83 -36.73 -55.30
C LEU A 4 30.35 -35.64 -54.37
N ALA A 5 30.61 -35.90 -53.16
CA ALA A 5 31.74 -36.64 -52.50
C ALA A 5 32.95 -35.72 -52.27
N LEU A 6 33.27 -35.53 -51.01
CA LEU A 6 34.44 -35.96 -50.23
C LEU A 6 35.75 -35.19 -50.55
N PHE A 7 36.34 -34.54 -49.53
CA PHE A 7 37.66 -34.93 -49.01
C PHE A 7 38.00 -34.14 -47.73
N ALA A 8 38.43 -34.90 -46.76
CA ALA A 8 39.00 -34.48 -45.48
C ALA A 8 40.49 -34.09 -45.69
N THR A 9 40.93 -33.12 -44.91
CA THR A 9 42.36 -33.09 -44.52
C THR A 9 42.51 -32.43 -43.13
N THR A 10 42.97 -33.24 -42.22
CA THR A 10 43.51 -32.94 -40.87
C THR A 10 44.77 -32.09 -40.97
N ALA A 11 44.90 -31.06 -40.19
CA ALA A 11 46.18 -30.48 -39.79
C ALA A 11 46.18 -30.13 -38.34
N LEU A 12 46.86 -30.93 -37.58
CA LEU A 12 47.22 -30.82 -36.17
C LEU A 12 48.36 -29.80 -36.05
N ALA A 13 48.19 -28.73 -35.33
CA ALA A 13 49.28 -27.87 -34.87
C ALA A 13 49.10 -27.55 -33.41
N ALA A 14 49.84 -28.23 -32.57
CA ALA A 14 50.08 -27.92 -31.18
C ALA A 14 50.97 -26.67 -31.06
N PHE A 15 50.54 -25.68 -30.30
CA PHE A 15 51.41 -24.65 -29.74
C PHE A 15 51.17 -24.54 -28.24
N THR A 16 52.25 -24.75 -27.54
CA THR A 16 52.43 -24.80 -26.09
C THR A 16 52.53 -23.41 -25.48
N LEU A 17 51.92 -23.27 -24.33
CA LEU A 17 52.26 -22.47 -23.13
C LEU A 17 52.95 -21.12 -23.27
N ALA A 18 52.28 -20.10 -22.74
CA ALA A 18 52.90 -19.14 -21.83
C ALA A 18 51.87 -18.74 -20.75
N ALA A 19 52.11 -19.23 -19.55
CA ALA A 19 51.45 -18.80 -18.33
C ALA A 19 51.90 -17.37 -18.01
N CYS A 20 50.93 -16.43 -17.89
CA CYS A 20 51.09 -15.24 -17.07
C CYS A 20 49.91 -15.19 -16.10
N ASN A 21 50.21 -15.65 -14.92
CA ASN A 21 49.39 -15.53 -13.75
C ASN A 21 49.32 -14.05 -13.35
N SER A 22 48.19 -13.41 -13.61
CA SER A 22 47.83 -12.17 -12.95
C SER A 22 46.44 -12.40 -12.35
N SER A 23 46.49 -12.92 -11.13
CA SER A 23 45.31 -13.04 -10.27
C SER A 23 44.81 -11.63 -9.90
N THR A 24 44.03 -11.05 -10.75
CA THR A 24 43.13 -9.99 -10.31
C THR A 24 41.86 -10.70 -9.85
N SER A 25 41.86 -11.04 -8.57
CA SER A 25 40.64 -11.42 -7.87
C SER A 25 39.72 -10.19 -7.86
N THR A 26 38.94 -10.06 -8.91
CA THR A 26 37.69 -9.29 -8.82
C THR A 26 36.80 -10.11 -7.91
N SER A 27 36.79 -9.76 -6.63
CA SER A 27 35.78 -10.21 -5.70
C SER A 27 34.46 -9.63 -6.23
N SER A 28 33.75 -10.42 -7.04
CA SER A 28 32.31 -10.32 -7.14
C SER A 28 31.78 -10.68 -5.75
N SER A 29 31.63 -9.67 -4.89
CA SER A 29 30.83 -9.78 -3.69
C SER A 29 29.44 -10.23 -4.18
N SER A 30 29.11 -11.47 -3.83
CA SER A 30 27.80 -12.04 -4.05
C SER A 30 26.76 -11.09 -3.40
N SER A 31 25.82 -10.58 -4.17
CA SER A 31 24.67 -9.81 -3.75
C SER A 31 23.66 -10.63 -2.91
N ALA A 32 24.11 -11.68 -2.23
CA ALA A 32 23.26 -12.60 -1.48
C ALA A 32 23.17 -12.29 0.02
N ASP A 33 23.87 -11.24 0.52
CA ASP A 33 23.92 -10.90 1.95
C ASP A 33 23.54 -9.42 2.25
N GLN A 34 23.04 -8.68 1.25
CA GLN A 34 22.69 -7.28 1.46
C GLN A 34 21.24 -7.18 1.93
N THR A 35 20.99 -6.49 3.08
CA THR A 35 19.62 -6.27 3.56
C THR A 35 18.86 -5.31 2.65
N LEU A 36 17.53 -5.35 2.67
CA LEU A 36 16.68 -4.43 1.89
C LEU A 36 17.02 -2.97 2.19
N LEU A 37 17.22 -2.63 3.47
CA LEU A 37 17.65 -1.28 3.86
C LEU A 37 18.97 -0.87 3.21
N ALA A 38 19.96 -1.78 3.18
CA ALA A 38 21.25 -1.49 2.57
C ALA A 38 21.13 -1.27 1.05
N GLN A 39 20.26 -2.02 0.37
CA GLN A 39 19.94 -1.82 -1.06
C GLN A 39 19.29 -0.47 -1.29
N ILE A 40 18.26 -0.12 -0.53
CA ILE A 40 17.58 1.19 -0.59
C ILE A 40 18.58 2.35 -0.39
N LYS A 41 19.49 2.21 0.58
CA LYS A 41 20.51 3.24 0.85
C LYS A 41 21.55 3.34 -0.26
N GLU A 42 21.96 2.23 -0.88
CA GLU A 42 22.91 2.20 -1.99
C GLU A 42 22.28 2.79 -3.27
N GLU A 43 21.04 2.43 -3.57
CA GLU A 43 20.30 2.94 -4.72
C GLU A 43 19.86 4.40 -4.52
N GLY A 44 19.74 4.85 -3.26
CA GLY A 44 19.27 6.17 -2.90
C GLY A 44 17.78 6.39 -3.19
N VAL A 45 17.01 5.31 -3.32
CA VAL A 45 15.58 5.31 -3.64
C VAL A 45 14.87 4.25 -2.83
N ILE A 46 13.70 4.59 -2.26
CA ILE A 46 12.74 3.64 -1.72
C ILE A 46 11.51 3.58 -2.63
N GLN A 47 11.12 2.39 -3.05
CA GLN A 47 9.91 2.17 -3.85
C GLN A 47 8.72 1.93 -2.93
N ILE A 48 7.65 2.69 -3.12
CA ILE A 48 6.46 2.66 -2.24
C ILE A 48 5.20 2.42 -3.06
N GLY A 49 4.48 1.33 -2.72
CA GLY A 49 3.18 1.03 -3.33
C GLY A 49 2.09 1.99 -2.84
N THR A 50 1.28 2.50 -3.77
CA THR A 50 0.12 3.35 -3.47
C THR A 50 -0.94 3.21 -4.58
N GLU A 51 -2.17 3.69 -4.38
CA GLU A 51 -3.22 3.55 -5.41
C GLU A 51 -3.23 4.72 -6.40
N GLY A 52 -2.98 5.94 -5.95
CA GLY A 52 -3.18 7.15 -6.78
C GLY A 52 -4.66 7.47 -7.09
N ALA A 53 -5.60 6.73 -6.53
CA ALA A 53 -7.05 6.87 -6.73
C ALA A 53 -7.85 6.76 -5.41
N TYR A 54 -7.21 6.99 -4.27
CA TYR A 54 -7.76 6.86 -2.92
C TYR A 54 -7.66 8.17 -2.14
N ALA A 55 -8.46 9.16 -2.55
CA ALA A 55 -8.54 10.44 -1.83
C ALA A 55 -9.14 10.27 -0.42
N PRO A 56 -8.65 11.02 0.58
CA PRO A 56 -7.62 12.06 0.52
C PRO A 56 -6.19 11.55 0.79
N TYR A 57 -5.96 10.24 0.76
CA TYR A 57 -4.69 9.61 1.13
C TYR A 57 -3.67 9.58 -0.01
N SER A 58 -4.11 9.18 -1.22
CA SER A 58 -3.26 9.07 -2.40
C SER A 58 -4.12 9.27 -3.66
N TYR A 59 -3.95 10.39 -4.35
CA TYR A 59 -4.74 10.74 -5.52
C TYR A 59 -4.01 11.75 -6.41
N HIS A 60 -4.49 11.92 -7.65
CA HIS A 60 -3.97 12.94 -8.55
C HIS A 60 -4.77 14.22 -8.41
N ASP A 61 -4.05 15.33 -8.22
CA ASP A 61 -4.66 16.67 -8.24
C ASP A 61 -5.03 17.11 -9.68
N GLU A 62 -5.60 18.30 -9.82
CA GLU A 62 -6.01 18.85 -11.13
C GLU A 62 -4.85 19.00 -12.13
N SER A 63 -3.60 19.07 -11.65
CA SER A 63 -2.40 19.11 -12.49
C SER A 63 -1.91 17.72 -12.92
N GLY A 64 -2.50 16.67 -12.37
CA GLY A 64 -2.08 15.28 -12.54
C GLY A 64 -0.92 14.86 -11.65
N LYS A 65 -0.56 15.68 -10.63
CA LYS A 65 0.46 15.33 -9.65
C LYS A 65 -0.13 14.38 -8.60
N LEU A 66 0.59 13.30 -8.27
CA LEU A 66 0.26 12.43 -7.14
C LEU A 66 0.44 13.21 -5.83
N VAL A 67 -0.61 13.27 -5.04
CA VAL A 67 -0.71 14.00 -3.76
C VAL A 67 -1.54 13.21 -2.76
N GLY A 68 -1.55 13.62 -1.52
CA GLY A 68 -2.39 13.04 -0.47
C GLY A 68 -1.64 12.88 0.84
N TYR A 69 -2.39 12.51 1.87
CA TYR A 69 -1.83 12.35 3.21
C TYR A 69 -0.72 11.30 3.24
N ASP A 70 -0.97 10.11 2.70
CA ASP A 70 0.00 9.01 2.67
C ASP A 70 1.21 9.35 1.80
N VAL A 71 0.99 10.06 0.70
CA VAL A 71 2.06 10.53 -0.19
C VAL A 71 3.01 11.45 0.56
N GLU A 72 2.48 12.46 1.27
CA GLU A 72 3.31 13.42 2.02
C GLU A 72 3.99 12.80 3.23
N VAL A 73 3.33 11.87 3.93
CA VAL A 73 3.97 11.13 5.04
C VAL A 73 5.11 10.26 4.51
N ALA A 74 4.90 9.56 3.40
CA ALA A 74 5.92 8.72 2.77
C ALA A 74 7.11 9.55 2.24
N GLU A 75 6.86 10.70 1.62
CA GLU A 75 7.90 11.65 1.19
C GLU A 75 8.72 12.13 2.39
N ALA A 76 8.07 12.50 3.50
CA ALA A 76 8.74 12.95 4.72
C ALA A 76 9.57 11.85 5.38
N VAL A 77 9.07 10.61 5.39
CA VAL A 77 9.82 9.43 5.89
C VAL A 77 11.05 9.18 5.00
N ALA A 78 10.89 9.18 3.68
CA ALA A 78 12.02 8.98 2.75
C ALA A 78 13.09 10.07 2.88
N GLU A 79 12.69 11.33 3.12
CA GLU A 79 13.61 12.44 3.39
C GLU A 79 14.43 12.18 4.66
N LYS A 80 13.80 11.69 5.76
CA LYS A 80 14.50 11.32 7.00
C LYS A 80 15.43 10.13 6.80
N LEU A 81 15.06 9.18 5.95
CA LEU A 81 15.93 8.08 5.55
C LEU A 81 17.10 8.56 4.66
N GLY A 82 17.07 9.76 4.13
CA GLY A 82 18.09 10.30 3.23
C GLY A 82 18.05 9.69 1.83
N VAL A 83 16.87 9.23 1.36
CA VAL A 83 16.64 8.64 0.05
C VAL A 83 15.49 9.36 -0.66
N LYS A 84 15.34 9.14 -1.96
CA LYS A 84 14.17 9.58 -2.73
C LYS A 84 13.07 8.54 -2.63
N VAL A 85 11.82 8.99 -2.75
CA VAL A 85 10.69 8.10 -2.92
C VAL A 85 10.35 7.94 -4.41
N GLU A 86 10.03 6.71 -4.80
CA GLU A 86 9.42 6.38 -6.09
C GLU A 86 8.11 5.63 -5.82
N PHE A 87 6.98 6.23 -6.23
CA PHE A 87 5.67 5.63 -6.03
C PHE A 87 5.33 4.68 -7.17
N VAL A 88 4.86 3.48 -6.80
CA VAL A 88 4.38 2.45 -7.73
C VAL A 88 2.87 2.33 -7.60
N GLU A 89 2.14 2.97 -8.52
CA GLU A 89 0.69 2.95 -8.50
C GLU A 89 0.14 1.55 -8.83
N THR A 90 -0.69 1.04 -7.94
CA THR A 90 -1.20 -0.33 -7.99
C THR A 90 -2.58 -0.38 -7.34
N LYS A 91 -3.56 -1.05 -7.97
CA LYS A 91 -4.88 -1.25 -7.37
C LYS A 91 -4.78 -2.01 -6.05
N TRP A 92 -5.65 -1.66 -5.08
CA TRP A 92 -5.63 -2.26 -3.74
C TRP A 92 -5.59 -3.80 -3.76
N ASP A 93 -6.46 -4.45 -4.53
CA ASP A 93 -6.53 -5.92 -4.57
C ASP A 93 -5.26 -6.62 -5.10
N SER A 94 -4.32 -5.84 -5.66
CA SER A 94 -2.99 -6.31 -6.09
C SER A 94 -1.84 -5.77 -5.23
N MET A 95 -2.14 -4.91 -4.25
CA MET A 95 -1.14 -4.18 -3.47
C MET A 95 -0.29 -5.12 -2.61
N ILE A 96 -0.93 -5.95 -1.80
CA ILE A 96 -0.23 -6.89 -0.91
C ILE A 96 0.58 -7.91 -1.73
N ALA A 97 0.01 -8.44 -2.82
CA ALA A 97 0.74 -9.34 -3.72
C ALA A 97 1.92 -8.65 -4.42
N GLY A 98 1.85 -7.33 -4.64
CA GLY A 98 2.94 -6.53 -5.16
C GLY A 98 4.11 -6.43 -4.17
N LEU A 99 3.82 -6.27 -2.88
CA LEU A 99 4.81 -6.28 -1.80
C LEU A 99 5.49 -7.66 -1.69
N ASP A 100 4.69 -8.74 -1.71
CA ASP A 100 5.21 -10.11 -1.68
C ASP A 100 6.13 -10.42 -2.87
N ALA A 101 5.84 -9.81 -4.03
CA ALA A 101 6.64 -9.96 -5.24
C ALA A 101 7.80 -8.96 -5.34
N ALA A 102 8.10 -8.20 -4.29
CA ALA A 102 9.12 -7.17 -4.24
C ALA A 102 9.04 -6.16 -5.41
N ARG A 103 7.81 -5.76 -5.79
CA ARG A 103 7.59 -4.68 -6.77
C ARG A 103 7.78 -3.31 -6.15
N PHE A 104 7.76 -3.23 -4.85
CA PHE A 104 8.05 -2.09 -4.01
C PHE A 104 8.47 -2.58 -2.61
N ASP A 105 9.14 -1.72 -1.86
CA ASP A 105 9.77 -2.06 -0.59
C ASP A 105 8.78 -2.00 0.59
N THR A 106 7.80 -1.13 0.48
CA THR A 106 6.73 -0.93 1.46
C THR A 106 5.49 -0.34 0.79
N ILE A 107 4.42 -0.13 1.56
CA ILE A 107 3.15 0.44 1.08
C ILE A 107 2.78 1.66 1.93
N ALA A 108 2.40 2.76 1.28
CA ALA A 108 1.74 3.91 1.87
C ALA A 108 0.35 4.05 1.21
N ASN A 109 -0.66 3.40 1.78
CA ASN A 109 -2.03 3.36 1.27
C ASN A 109 -3.01 2.87 2.35
N GLN A 110 -2.92 3.44 3.55
CA GLN A 110 -3.77 3.10 4.71
C GLN A 110 -3.85 1.61 4.99
N VAL A 111 -2.69 0.93 5.01
CA VAL A 111 -2.66 -0.51 5.32
C VAL A 111 -2.99 -0.74 6.78
N GLY A 112 -4.19 -1.22 7.05
CA GLY A 112 -4.66 -1.55 8.41
C GLY A 112 -3.78 -2.62 9.06
N VAL A 113 -3.41 -2.38 10.30
CA VAL A 113 -2.62 -3.32 11.11
C VAL A 113 -3.56 -4.36 11.71
N THR A 114 -3.71 -5.51 11.04
CA THR A 114 -4.52 -6.64 11.51
C THR A 114 -3.67 -7.79 11.99
N ASP A 115 -4.21 -8.66 12.84
CA ASP A 115 -3.47 -9.82 13.36
C ASP A 115 -3.09 -10.78 12.23
N GLU A 116 -3.97 -10.99 11.24
CA GLU A 116 -3.66 -11.80 10.06
C GLU A 116 -2.45 -11.24 9.27
N ARG A 117 -2.41 -9.91 9.06
CA ARG A 117 -1.31 -9.28 8.34
C ARG A 117 0.00 -9.32 9.13
N LYS A 118 -0.05 -9.20 10.47
CA LYS A 118 1.13 -9.34 11.34
C LYS A 118 1.76 -10.73 11.29
N GLU A 119 1.03 -11.76 10.89
CA GLU A 119 1.62 -13.10 10.68
C GLU A 119 2.64 -13.11 9.53
N LYS A 120 2.46 -12.25 8.52
CA LYS A 120 3.25 -12.24 7.28
C LYS A 120 4.19 -11.04 7.15
N TYR A 121 3.83 -9.92 7.77
CA TYR A 121 4.55 -8.64 7.65
C TYR A 121 4.93 -8.11 9.01
N ASP A 122 6.04 -7.36 9.04
CA ASP A 122 6.35 -6.45 10.12
C ASP A 122 5.78 -5.07 9.77
N PHE A 123 5.35 -4.33 10.77
CA PHE A 123 4.74 -3.02 10.59
C PHE A 123 5.55 -1.96 11.33
N SER A 124 5.63 -0.78 10.74
CA SER A 124 6.11 0.38 11.46
C SER A 124 5.17 0.77 12.62
N THR A 125 5.60 1.70 13.45
CA THR A 125 4.69 2.45 14.30
C THR A 125 3.56 3.04 13.47
N PRO A 126 2.28 2.96 13.95
CA PRO A 126 1.16 3.56 13.23
C PRO A 126 1.33 5.06 13.02
N TYR A 127 0.96 5.52 11.82
CA TYR A 127 0.95 6.94 11.48
C TYR A 127 -0.47 7.50 11.24
N THR A 128 -1.52 6.65 11.28
CA THR A 128 -2.92 7.07 11.21
C THR A 128 -3.78 6.26 12.16
N TYR A 129 -4.75 6.93 12.79
CA TYR A 129 -5.74 6.37 13.71
C TYR A 129 -7.13 6.77 13.20
N ILE A 130 -7.91 5.79 12.77
CA ILE A 130 -9.19 5.96 12.08
C ILE A 130 -10.27 5.03 12.63
N TYR A 131 -11.50 5.22 12.19
CA TYR A 131 -12.63 4.34 12.46
C TYR A 131 -13.20 3.82 11.15
N GLY A 132 -13.71 2.60 11.15
CA GLY A 132 -14.54 2.09 10.05
C GLY A 132 -15.90 2.79 10.06
N ALA A 133 -16.28 3.37 8.93
CA ALA A 133 -17.58 3.99 8.73
C ALA A 133 -18.49 3.04 7.95
N LEU A 134 -19.58 2.60 8.57
CA LEU A 134 -20.66 1.91 7.89
C LEU A 134 -21.55 2.95 7.20
N VAL A 135 -21.60 2.90 5.88
CA VAL A 135 -22.30 3.88 5.03
C VAL A 135 -23.40 3.19 4.24
N ALA A 136 -24.57 3.80 4.20
CA ALA A 136 -25.74 3.34 3.44
C ALA A 136 -26.34 4.47 2.61
N HIS A 137 -27.27 4.14 1.70
CA HIS A 137 -28.10 5.14 1.05
C HIS A 137 -28.90 5.92 2.09
N LYS A 138 -29.08 7.24 1.91
CA LYS A 138 -29.75 8.12 2.89
C LYS A 138 -31.17 7.66 3.25
N ASP A 139 -31.89 7.05 2.31
CA ASP A 139 -33.24 6.57 2.49
C ASP A 139 -33.33 5.16 3.11
N ASN A 140 -32.20 4.49 3.32
CA ASN A 140 -32.17 3.20 4.02
C ASN A 140 -32.55 3.40 5.49
N THR A 141 -33.59 2.71 5.96
CA THR A 141 -34.08 2.76 7.35
C THR A 141 -33.96 1.41 8.06
N GLU A 142 -33.52 0.37 7.35
CA GLU A 142 -33.43 -0.99 7.87
C GLU A 142 -32.12 -1.27 8.59
N ILE A 143 -31.00 -0.66 8.10
CA ILE A 143 -29.67 -0.91 8.64
C ILE A 143 -29.36 0.21 9.63
N THR A 144 -29.17 -0.17 10.89
CA THR A 144 -28.88 0.71 12.03
C THR A 144 -27.52 0.45 12.65
N GLY A 145 -26.86 -0.65 12.27
CA GLY A 145 -25.54 -1.04 12.75
C GLY A 145 -24.99 -2.27 12.04
N PHE A 146 -23.80 -2.70 12.45
CA PHE A 146 -23.11 -3.86 11.86
C PHE A 146 -23.91 -5.16 12.04
N ALA A 147 -24.67 -5.31 13.11
CA ALA A 147 -25.49 -6.49 13.37
C ALA A 147 -26.59 -6.74 12.32
N ASP A 148 -26.97 -5.71 11.55
CA ASP A 148 -28.02 -5.80 10.53
C ASP A 148 -27.47 -6.24 9.16
N LEU A 149 -26.18 -6.55 9.06
CA LEU A 149 -25.51 -6.86 7.79
C LEU A 149 -25.74 -8.28 7.30
N ALA A 150 -26.27 -9.18 8.13
CA ALA A 150 -26.51 -10.57 7.74
C ALA A 150 -27.42 -10.67 6.50
N GLY A 151 -26.89 -11.25 5.40
CA GLY A 151 -27.59 -11.39 4.13
C GLY A 151 -27.72 -10.11 3.30
N LYS A 152 -27.10 -8.99 3.73
CA LYS A 152 -27.00 -7.75 2.97
C LYS A 152 -25.79 -7.77 2.04
N LYS A 153 -25.76 -6.87 1.06
CA LYS A 153 -24.62 -6.69 0.15
C LYS A 153 -23.80 -5.48 0.55
N SER A 154 -22.49 -5.69 0.69
CA SER A 154 -21.52 -4.62 1.00
C SER A 154 -20.54 -4.44 -0.16
N ALA A 155 -20.41 -3.21 -0.68
CA ALA A 155 -19.44 -2.88 -1.73
C ALA A 155 -18.09 -2.53 -1.09
N ASN A 156 -17.05 -3.34 -1.36
CA ASN A 156 -15.70 -3.15 -0.81
C ASN A 156 -14.65 -3.66 -1.79
N SER A 157 -13.42 -3.15 -1.69
CA SER A 157 -12.27 -3.82 -2.30
C SER A 157 -12.09 -5.19 -1.65
N LEU A 158 -11.93 -6.25 -2.46
CA LEU A 158 -12.13 -7.64 -2.01
C LEU A 158 -11.16 -8.09 -0.91
N THR A 159 -9.97 -7.53 -0.88
CA THR A 159 -8.87 -7.89 0.06
C THR A 159 -8.70 -6.86 1.18
N SER A 160 -9.65 -5.93 1.36
CA SER A 160 -9.59 -4.94 2.43
C SER A 160 -10.07 -5.53 3.76
N ASN A 161 -9.50 -5.05 4.87
CA ASN A 161 -9.99 -5.36 6.22
C ASN A 161 -11.47 -4.94 6.41
N TRP A 162 -11.95 -3.95 5.66
CA TRP A 162 -13.36 -3.56 5.67
C TRP A 162 -14.27 -4.59 4.98
N ALA A 163 -13.76 -5.27 3.95
CA ALA A 163 -14.45 -6.42 3.35
C ALA A 163 -14.53 -7.60 4.32
N ASP A 164 -13.46 -7.82 5.09
CA ASP A 164 -13.44 -8.87 6.10
C ASP A 164 -14.43 -8.55 7.23
N LEU A 165 -14.46 -7.31 7.72
CA LEU A 165 -15.46 -6.87 8.69
C LEU A 165 -16.90 -7.05 8.18
N ALA A 166 -17.16 -6.76 6.88
CA ALA A 166 -18.47 -7.00 6.27
C ALA A 166 -18.83 -8.49 6.27
N ARG A 167 -17.90 -9.37 5.89
CA ARG A 167 -18.08 -10.84 5.89
C ARG A 167 -18.32 -11.40 7.30
N GLU A 168 -17.56 -10.94 8.29
CA GLU A 168 -17.69 -11.32 9.69
C GLU A 168 -19.08 -11.00 10.23
N ASN A 169 -19.71 -9.93 9.73
CA ASN A 169 -21.08 -9.55 10.05
C ASN A 169 -22.12 -10.17 9.11
N GLY A 170 -21.73 -11.16 8.28
CA GLY A 170 -22.63 -11.93 7.44
C GLY A 170 -23.06 -11.26 6.12
N ALA A 171 -22.40 -10.20 5.70
CA ALA A 171 -22.65 -9.56 4.40
C ALA A 171 -22.01 -10.33 3.24
N GLU A 172 -22.66 -10.29 2.08
CA GLU A 172 -22.08 -10.66 0.79
C GLU A 172 -21.24 -9.47 0.26
N VAL A 173 -19.95 -9.69 0.04
CA VAL A 173 -19.08 -8.62 -0.49
C VAL A 173 -19.15 -8.57 -2.01
N VAL A 174 -19.47 -7.39 -2.53
CA VAL A 174 -19.44 -7.04 -3.95
C VAL A 174 -18.17 -6.23 -4.21
N GLY A 175 -17.28 -6.75 -5.06
CA GLY A 175 -15.99 -6.13 -5.36
C GLY A 175 -16.12 -4.81 -6.10
N VAL A 176 -15.38 -3.81 -5.61
CA VAL A 176 -15.24 -2.47 -6.23
C VAL A 176 -13.80 -2.00 -6.14
N ASP A 177 -13.40 -1.13 -7.06
CA ASP A 177 -12.04 -0.57 -7.09
C ASP A 177 -11.84 0.60 -6.09
N GLY A 178 -12.93 1.17 -5.52
CA GLY A 178 -12.83 2.28 -4.56
C GLY A 178 -14.18 2.83 -4.09
N PHE A 179 -14.12 3.81 -3.17
CA PHE A 179 -15.30 4.33 -2.47
C PHE A 179 -16.32 5.00 -3.41
N SER A 180 -15.87 5.74 -4.41
CA SER A 180 -16.77 6.38 -5.39
C SER A 180 -17.63 5.36 -6.13
N GLN A 181 -17.04 4.21 -6.53
CA GLN A 181 -17.78 3.14 -7.17
C GLN A 181 -18.76 2.46 -6.20
N ALA A 182 -18.38 2.31 -4.92
CA ALA A 182 -19.28 1.81 -3.90
C ALA A 182 -20.52 2.72 -3.74
N VAL A 183 -20.31 4.05 -3.73
CA VAL A 183 -21.41 5.02 -3.68
C VAL A 183 -22.32 4.94 -4.91
N GLU A 184 -21.78 4.72 -6.11
CA GLU A 184 -22.59 4.51 -7.31
C GLU A 184 -23.47 3.27 -7.19
N LEU A 185 -22.96 2.18 -6.61
CA LEU A 185 -23.75 0.97 -6.38
C LEU A 185 -24.83 1.18 -5.31
N LEU A 186 -24.54 1.94 -4.25
CA LEU A 186 -25.53 2.36 -3.25
C LEU A 186 -26.67 3.18 -3.91
N ASN A 187 -26.32 4.17 -4.73
CA ASN A 187 -27.28 5.05 -5.41
C ASN A 187 -28.20 4.31 -6.36
N THR A 188 -27.75 3.18 -6.90
CA THR A 188 -28.51 2.33 -7.81
C THR A 188 -29.16 1.13 -7.12
N ASN A 189 -29.12 1.05 -5.79
CA ASN A 189 -29.64 -0.03 -4.95
C ASN A 189 -29.12 -1.42 -5.37
N ARG A 190 -27.88 -1.49 -5.86
CA ARG A 190 -27.20 -2.76 -6.20
C ARG A 190 -26.53 -3.39 -4.99
N VAL A 191 -26.20 -2.58 -4.01
CA VAL A 191 -25.69 -2.96 -2.69
C VAL A 191 -26.44 -2.19 -1.61
N ASP A 192 -26.40 -2.69 -0.39
CA ASP A 192 -27.09 -2.12 0.75
C ASP A 192 -26.21 -1.15 1.54
N VAL A 193 -24.90 -1.47 1.61
CA VAL A 193 -23.91 -0.72 2.40
C VAL A 193 -22.54 -0.71 1.72
N THR A 194 -21.66 0.13 2.25
CA THR A 194 -20.21 0.02 2.14
C THR A 194 -19.58 0.32 3.50
N ILE A 195 -18.40 -0.22 3.74
CA ILE A 195 -17.57 0.12 4.90
C ILE A 195 -16.27 0.70 4.38
N ASN A 196 -15.84 1.83 4.90
CA ASN A 196 -14.56 2.44 4.56
C ASN A 196 -14.07 3.30 5.73
N ASP A 197 -12.88 3.88 5.61
CA ASP A 197 -12.36 4.82 6.57
C ASP A 197 -13.30 6.01 6.73
N ASN A 198 -13.54 6.41 7.97
CA ASN A 198 -14.39 7.56 8.26
C ASN A 198 -13.90 8.85 7.58
N LEU A 199 -12.59 9.00 7.38
CA LEU A 199 -12.00 10.17 6.73
C LEU A 199 -12.27 10.19 5.21
N VAL A 200 -12.34 9.02 4.56
CA VAL A 200 -12.76 8.90 3.15
C VAL A 200 -14.21 9.32 2.98
N TYR A 201 -15.09 8.85 3.88
CA TYR A 201 -16.50 9.26 3.87
C TYR A 201 -16.66 10.78 4.03
N LEU A 202 -15.94 11.38 4.98
CA LEU A 202 -16.00 12.83 5.23
C LEU A 202 -15.43 13.63 4.06
N ASP A 203 -14.32 13.21 3.48
CA ASP A 203 -13.74 13.87 2.29
C ASP A 203 -14.67 13.78 1.09
N TYR A 204 -15.28 12.61 0.87
CA TYR A 204 -16.25 12.42 -0.21
C TYR A 204 -17.45 13.38 -0.08
N LEU A 205 -18.01 13.53 1.13
CA LEU A 205 -19.11 14.47 1.37
C LEU A 205 -18.70 15.94 1.22
N LYS A 206 -17.45 16.28 1.54
CA LYS A 206 -16.91 17.63 1.31
C LYS A 206 -16.89 17.98 -0.18
N GLN A 207 -16.59 16.99 -1.02
CA GLN A 207 -16.53 17.17 -2.48
C GLN A 207 -17.90 16.99 -3.15
N HIS A 208 -18.81 16.21 -2.54
CA HIS A 208 -20.12 15.82 -3.06
C HIS A 208 -21.19 16.03 -2.00
N ALA A 209 -21.48 17.30 -1.65
CA ALA A 209 -22.37 17.66 -0.55
C ALA A 209 -23.80 17.10 -0.69
N ASP A 210 -24.26 16.87 -1.91
CA ASP A 210 -25.61 16.34 -2.22
C ASP A 210 -25.62 14.81 -2.40
N ALA A 211 -24.51 14.11 -2.11
CA ALA A 211 -24.45 12.66 -2.24
C ALA A 211 -25.55 11.98 -1.41
N PRO A 212 -26.32 11.05 -2.00
CA PRO A 212 -27.45 10.43 -1.32
C PRO A 212 -27.04 9.30 -0.37
N ILE A 213 -25.97 9.50 0.39
CA ILE A 213 -25.43 8.57 1.37
C ILE A 213 -25.49 9.14 2.78
N LYS A 214 -25.46 8.27 3.77
CA LYS A 214 -25.36 8.64 5.19
C LYS A 214 -24.42 7.71 5.94
N LEU A 215 -23.79 8.25 6.97
CA LEU A 215 -23.14 7.45 8.01
C LEU A 215 -24.23 6.75 8.82
N VAL A 216 -24.15 5.43 8.92
CA VAL A 216 -25.00 4.62 9.82
C VAL A 216 -24.37 4.60 11.21
N THR A 217 -23.12 4.13 11.30
CA THR A 217 -22.34 4.10 12.54
C THR A 217 -20.84 4.02 12.23
N LEU A 218 -20.03 4.23 13.23
CA LEU A 218 -18.59 3.93 13.21
C LEU A 218 -18.33 2.61 13.93
N THR A 219 -17.14 2.02 13.71
CA THR A 219 -16.64 0.93 14.57
C THR A 219 -16.38 1.46 15.97
N ASP A 220 -16.53 0.61 16.99
CA ASP A 220 -16.21 0.97 18.39
C ASP A 220 -14.70 1.11 18.59
N ASP A 221 -13.93 0.23 17.95
CA ASP A 221 -12.48 0.22 18.05
C ASP A 221 -11.82 1.10 16.98
N VAL A 222 -10.72 1.74 17.40
CA VAL A 222 -9.82 2.50 16.52
C VAL A 222 -9.04 1.52 15.65
N SER A 223 -9.07 1.72 14.35
CA SER A 223 -8.16 1.06 13.41
C SER A 223 -6.89 1.87 13.26
N THR A 224 -5.75 1.22 13.22
CA THR A 224 -4.45 1.85 12.98
C THR A 224 -3.88 1.42 11.65
N THR A 225 -3.19 2.33 10.98
CA THR A 225 -2.49 2.05 9.72
C THR A 225 -1.01 2.34 9.84
N ALA A 226 -0.20 1.54 9.17
CA ALA A 226 1.26 1.61 9.25
C ALA A 226 1.90 1.15 7.94
N PHE A 227 3.20 1.36 7.79
CA PHE A 227 3.99 0.85 6.68
C PHE A 227 4.28 -0.63 6.88
N PRO A 228 3.73 -1.54 6.06
CA PRO A 228 4.08 -2.97 6.10
C PRO A 228 5.41 -3.22 5.41
N VAL A 229 6.22 -4.08 5.97
CA VAL A 229 7.48 -4.56 5.38
C VAL A 229 7.48 -6.09 5.43
N VAL A 230 7.98 -6.75 4.39
CA VAL A 230 8.13 -8.21 4.39
C VAL A 230 9.05 -8.62 5.54
N LYS A 231 8.65 -9.66 6.29
CA LYS A 231 9.43 -10.17 7.45
C LYS A 231 10.87 -10.47 7.10
N GLY A 232 11.75 -10.22 8.07
CA GLY A 232 13.20 -10.37 7.90
C GLY A 232 13.91 -9.07 7.49
N ASN A 233 13.19 -7.94 7.47
CA ASN A 233 13.71 -6.61 7.17
C ASN A 233 13.47 -5.64 8.34
N GLU A 234 13.67 -6.12 9.57
CA GLU A 234 13.42 -5.36 10.81
C GLU A 234 14.31 -4.11 10.91
N ASP A 235 15.43 -4.07 10.20
CA ASP A 235 16.31 -2.90 10.11
C ASP A 235 15.60 -1.75 9.35
N LEU A 236 14.89 -2.05 8.26
CA LEU A 236 14.07 -1.06 7.55
C LEU A 236 12.92 -0.54 8.43
N VAL A 237 12.22 -1.44 9.13
CA VAL A 237 11.14 -1.05 10.06
C VAL A 237 11.65 -0.07 11.13
N LYS A 238 12.82 -0.36 11.73
CA LYS A 238 13.44 0.51 12.74
C LYS A 238 13.81 1.89 12.20
N GLU A 239 14.30 1.96 10.97
CA GLU A 239 14.61 3.25 10.34
C GLU A 239 13.34 4.04 10.03
N ILE A 240 12.27 3.38 9.55
CA ILE A 240 10.95 4.02 9.35
C ILE A 240 10.40 4.51 10.70
N ASP A 241 10.48 3.69 11.76
CA ASP A 241 10.02 4.06 13.10
C ASP A 241 10.78 5.27 13.66
N ALA A 242 12.10 5.30 13.47
CA ALA A 242 12.93 6.44 13.87
C ALA A 242 12.53 7.71 13.13
N ALA A 243 12.29 7.61 11.80
CA ALA A 243 11.82 8.72 10.98
C ALA A 243 10.44 9.22 11.44
N LEU A 244 9.48 8.33 11.67
CA LEU A 244 8.15 8.69 12.18
C LEU A 244 8.21 9.36 13.56
N ALA A 245 9.04 8.86 14.45
CA ALA A 245 9.23 9.46 15.79
C ALA A 245 9.82 10.87 15.70
N GLU A 246 10.80 11.09 14.83
CA GLU A 246 11.38 12.42 14.58
C GLU A 246 10.35 13.38 14.00
N LEU A 247 9.63 12.97 12.93
CA LEU A 247 8.56 13.75 12.30
C LEU A 247 7.43 14.09 13.30
N ALA A 248 7.08 13.15 14.18
CA ALA A 248 6.11 13.41 15.24
C ALA A 248 6.61 14.46 16.24
N SER A 249 7.90 14.37 16.67
CA SER A 249 8.50 15.30 17.61
C SER A 249 8.64 16.72 17.03
N GLU A 250 8.84 16.84 15.73
CA GLU A 250 8.88 18.10 14.99
C GLU A 250 7.48 18.66 14.71
N GLY A 251 6.41 17.91 14.98
CA GLY A 251 5.03 18.28 14.67
C GLY A 251 4.67 18.14 13.19
N LYS A 252 5.55 17.55 12.36
CA LYS A 252 5.34 17.43 10.91
C LYS A 252 4.18 16.50 10.59
N LEU A 253 4.02 15.38 11.31
CA LEU A 253 2.88 14.48 11.10
C LEU A 253 1.56 15.19 11.41
N ALA A 254 1.50 15.99 12.49
CA ALA A 254 0.33 16.78 12.83
C ALA A 254 0.04 17.88 11.79
N GLU A 255 1.08 18.52 11.22
CA GLU A 255 0.96 19.50 10.15
C GLU A 255 0.31 18.88 8.91
N ILE A 256 0.85 17.75 8.43
CA ILE A 256 0.31 17.02 7.27
C ILE A 256 -1.12 16.58 7.56
N SER A 257 -1.39 16.00 8.74
CA SER A 257 -2.71 15.57 9.13
C SER A 257 -3.73 16.71 9.11
N ASN A 258 -3.41 17.85 9.72
CA ASN A 258 -4.30 19.02 9.73
C ASN A 258 -4.55 19.60 8.33
N LYS A 259 -3.59 19.49 7.41
CA LYS A 259 -3.75 19.93 6.03
C LYS A 259 -4.90 19.18 5.32
N TYR A 260 -4.98 17.87 5.51
CA TYR A 260 -5.96 17.02 4.82
C TYR A 260 -7.28 16.89 5.59
N PHE A 261 -7.21 16.78 6.91
CA PHE A 261 -8.36 16.40 7.74
C PHE A 261 -8.87 17.52 8.65
N GLY A 262 -8.07 18.57 8.87
CA GLY A 262 -8.41 19.63 9.84
C GLY A 262 -8.25 19.21 11.30
N GLU A 263 -7.73 18.01 11.54
CA GLU A 263 -7.41 17.46 12.87
C GLU A 263 -6.17 16.56 12.80
N ASP A 264 -5.56 16.31 13.97
CA ASP A 264 -4.40 15.43 14.08
C ASP A 264 -4.85 13.97 14.27
N VAL A 265 -4.79 13.19 13.18
CA VAL A 265 -5.09 11.74 13.17
C VAL A 265 -3.83 10.88 13.25
N SER A 266 -2.66 11.50 13.40
CA SER A 266 -1.38 10.76 13.49
C SER A 266 -1.11 10.14 14.86
N LYS A 267 -2.01 10.34 15.82
CA LYS A 267 -1.92 9.79 17.18
C LYS A 267 -3.28 9.36 17.71
N ALA A 268 -3.27 8.43 18.67
CA ALA A 268 -4.47 8.07 19.42
C ALA A 268 -5.05 9.29 20.15
N LYS A 269 -6.38 9.40 20.19
CA LYS A 269 -7.11 10.42 20.96
C LYS A 269 -7.29 9.99 22.40
#